data_33d1e7cc677417c3df5f22dc29629f51
#
_entry.id   33d1e7cc677417c3df5f22dc29629f51
#
_cell.length_a   1.000
_cell.length_b   1.000
_cell.length_c   1.000
_cell.angle_alpha   90.00
_cell.angle_beta   90.00
_cell.angle_gamma   90.00
#
_symmetry.space_group_name_H-M   'P 1'
#
loop_
_entity.id
_entity.type
_entity.pdbx_description
1 polymer ?
#
loop_
_entity_poly.entity_id
_entity_poly.type
_entity_poly.pdbx_seq_one_letter_code
_entity_poly.pdbx_strand_id
1 'polypeptide(L)'
;WIFVPSTLLAQCDSCIGSKTSINFQSYKNVLGNFYPPKKVIIDKTFLDSLPESEIKSGIGEMTHYYFFEGSKFLEDIYNNYNDIVSRRKDISPYIIESLNIKKRVIEVDEFDTGIRNHFQFGHTFGHAIENASNYKINHGQAVTIGMDISMFISQKKGMLSKVDFVTYHNLIAKNFPPFNFKTFDFDLFYDSL
;
A
#
# COMPACT_ATOMS: atom_id res chain seq x y z
N TRP A 1 -19.70 -7.06 -14.51
CA TRP A 1 -19.00 -5.79 -14.73
C TRP A 1 -17.57 -6.03 -15.23
N ILE A 2 -16.96 -4.98 -15.83
CA ILE A 2 -15.56 -4.95 -16.28
C ILE A 2 -14.89 -3.86 -15.48
N PHE A 3 -13.69 -4.13 -14.96
CA PHE A 3 -12.91 -3.14 -14.22
C PHE A 3 -11.79 -2.58 -15.10
N VAL A 4 -11.72 -1.25 -15.17
CA VAL A 4 -10.66 -0.50 -15.85
C VAL A 4 -10.00 0.40 -14.80
N PRO A 5 -8.94 -0.03 -14.11
CA PRO A 5 -8.28 0.74 -13.07
C PRO A 5 -7.49 1.91 -13.69
N SER A 6 -7.71 3.12 -13.17
CA SER A 6 -7.07 4.36 -13.68
C SER A 6 -5.99 4.93 -12.75
N THR A 7 -5.85 4.43 -11.52
CA THR A 7 -4.78 4.82 -10.60
C THR A 7 -3.76 3.70 -10.44
N LEU A 8 -2.53 4.01 -10.05
CA LEU A 8 -1.51 2.99 -9.81
C LEU A 8 -1.93 2.03 -8.71
N LEU A 9 -2.47 2.54 -7.59
CA LEU A 9 -3.00 1.72 -6.50
C LEU A 9 -4.05 0.73 -7.01
N ALA A 10 -4.98 1.20 -7.86
CA ALA A 10 -5.98 0.31 -8.41
C ALA A 10 -5.39 -0.73 -9.39
N GLN A 11 -4.39 -0.35 -10.18
CA GLN A 11 -3.73 -1.24 -11.13
C GLN A 11 -2.89 -2.32 -10.46
N CYS A 12 -2.25 -2.01 -9.32
CA CYS A 12 -1.37 -2.94 -8.63
C CYS A 12 -2.03 -3.73 -7.49
N ASP A 13 -3.25 -3.34 -7.09
CA ASP A 13 -3.94 -3.94 -5.94
C ASP A 13 -5.43 -4.18 -6.19
N SER A 14 -6.27 -3.15 -6.15
CA SER A 14 -7.72 -3.31 -5.98
C SER A 14 -8.46 -3.87 -7.19
N CYS A 15 -7.80 -3.94 -8.37
CA CYS A 15 -8.41 -4.46 -9.59
C CYS A 15 -8.66 -5.97 -9.58
N ILE A 16 -7.99 -6.73 -8.70
CA ILE A 16 -8.23 -8.17 -8.53
C ILE A 16 -8.74 -8.48 -7.11
N GLY A 17 -9.46 -9.57 -6.99
CA GLY A 17 -10.17 -9.96 -5.79
C GLY A 17 -11.66 -9.61 -5.88
N SER A 18 -12.41 -10.04 -4.88
CA SER A 18 -13.87 -9.97 -4.89
C SER A 18 -14.46 -8.85 -4.03
N LYS A 19 -13.63 -8.16 -3.23
CA LYS A 19 -14.11 -7.07 -2.36
C LYS A 19 -14.54 -5.84 -3.19
N THR A 20 -15.80 -5.43 -3.05
CA THR A 20 -16.39 -4.27 -3.78
C THR A 20 -16.90 -3.18 -2.85
N SER A 21 -16.45 -3.18 -1.59
CA SER A 21 -16.95 -2.25 -0.59
C SER A 21 -16.53 -0.80 -0.84
N ILE A 22 -17.43 0.12 -0.52
CA ILE A 22 -17.22 1.56 -0.54
C ILE A 22 -17.46 2.16 0.84
N ASN A 23 -16.90 3.33 1.06
CA ASN A 23 -17.12 4.08 2.29
C ASN A 23 -18.51 4.72 2.29
N PHE A 24 -19.11 4.83 3.46
CA PHE A 24 -20.37 5.54 3.66
C PHE A 24 -20.27 6.42 4.91
N GLN A 25 -20.43 7.72 4.74
CA GLN A 25 -20.22 8.73 5.79
C GLN A 25 -18.80 8.62 6.40
N SER A 26 -18.68 8.49 7.71
CA SER A 26 -17.41 8.30 8.43
C SER A 26 -16.93 6.84 8.48
N TYR A 27 -17.72 5.91 7.97
CA TYR A 27 -17.40 4.47 8.06
C TYR A 27 -16.74 3.97 6.79
N LYS A 28 -15.57 3.33 6.93
CA LYS A 28 -14.87 2.67 5.82
C LYS A 28 -15.50 1.31 5.50
N ASN A 29 -15.59 0.98 4.21
CA ASN A 29 -15.92 -0.36 3.70
C ASN A 29 -17.27 -0.94 4.16
N VAL A 30 -18.27 -0.10 4.43
CA VAL A 30 -19.56 -0.53 5.00
C VAL A 30 -20.53 -1.05 3.95
N LEU A 31 -20.52 -0.46 2.76
CA LEU A 31 -21.43 -0.84 1.68
C LEU A 31 -20.68 -1.60 0.60
N GLY A 32 -20.97 -2.87 0.47
CA GLY A 32 -20.33 -3.70 -0.55
C GLY A 32 -20.65 -5.18 -0.42
N ASN A 33 -20.04 -5.96 -1.29
CA ASN A 33 -20.21 -7.39 -1.35
C ASN A 33 -18.91 -8.04 -1.85
N PHE A 34 -18.84 -9.35 -1.86
CA PHE A 34 -17.84 -10.13 -2.57
C PHE A 34 -18.36 -10.45 -3.96
N TYR A 35 -17.93 -9.68 -4.96
CA TYR A 35 -18.36 -9.86 -6.35
C TYR A 35 -17.24 -9.49 -7.33
N PRO A 36 -16.44 -10.47 -7.79
CA PRO A 36 -15.30 -10.20 -8.65
C PRO A 36 -15.70 -9.65 -10.02
N PRO A 37 -14.88 -8.82 -10.67
CA PRO A 37 -15.11 -8.41 -12.04
C PRO A 37 -14.97 -9.60 -12.99
N LYS A 38 -15.78 -9.63 -14.05
CA LYS A 38 -15.67 -10.63 -15.11
C LYS A 38 -14.38 -10.48 -15.94
N LYS A 39 -13.86 -9.24 -16.01
CA LYS A 39 -12.64 -8.90 -16.74
C LYS A 39 -12.01 -7.66 -16.13
N VAL A 40 -10.70 -7.64 -16.06
CA VAL A 40 -9.88 -6.48 -15.69
C VAL A 40 -9.07 -6.08 -16.93
N ILE A 41 -9.07 -4.78 -17.25
CA ILE A 41 -8.27 -4.21 -18.34
C ILE A 41 -7.34 -3.17 -17.72
N ILE A 42 -6.05 -3.48 -17.67
CA ILE A 42 -5.03 -2.59 -17.13
C ILE A 42 -4.35 -1.90 -18.31
N ASP A 43 -4.45 -0.57 -18.33
CA ASP A 43 -3.77 0.28 -19.30
C ASP A 43 -2.91 1.29 -18.55
N LYS A 44 -1.60 1.19 -18.71
CA LYS A 44 -0.64 2.06 -18.03
C LYS A 44 -0.69 3.52 -18.51
N THR A 45 -1.29 3.79 -19.67
CA THR A 45 -1.40 5.17 -20.18
C THR A 45 -2.22 6.07 -19.26
N PHE A 46 -3.12 5.49 -18.44
CA PHE A 46 -3.79 6.25 -17.39
C PHE A 46 -2.84 6.86 -16.36
N LEU A 47 -1.66 6.27 -16.20
CA LEU A 47 -0.66 6.76 -15.24
C LEU A 47 0.08 8.01 -15.75
N ASP A 48 0.02 8.30 -17.06
CA ASP A 48 0.75 9.43 -17.65
C ASP A 48 0.25 10.79 -17.11
N SER A 49 -1.04 10.89 -16.83
CA SER A 49 -1.66 12.09 -16.25
C SER A 49 -1.86 12.02 -14.72
N LEU A 50 -1.52 10.91 -14.10
CA LEU A 50 -1.72 10.71 -12.66
C LEU A 50 -0.75 11.59 -11.85
N PRO A 51 -1.19 12.32 -10.80
CA PRO A 51 -0.29 13.07 -9.94
C PRO A 51 0.81 12.18 -9.31
N GLU A 52 2.01 12.73 -9.10
CA GLU A 52 3.11 11.96 -8.47
C GLU A 52 2.75 11.43 -7.09
N SER A 53 1.93 12.16 -6.32
CA SER A 53 1.43 11.70 -5.02
C SER A 53 0.66 10.38 -5.13
N GLU A 54 -0.11 10.19 -6.20
CA GLU A 54 -0.86 8.97 -6.47
C GLU A 54 0.06 7.83 -6.97
N ILE A 55 1.13 8.16 -7.71
CA ILE A 55 2.19 7.17 -8.03
C ILE A 55 2.87 6.70 -6.74
N LYS A 56 3.23 7.62 -5.85
CA LYS A 56 3.81 7.30 -4.53
C LYS A 56 2.88 6.45 -3.67
N SER A 57 1.57 6.74 -3.72
CA SER A 57 0.57 5.92 -3.04
C SER A 57 0.55 4.48 -3.56
N GLY A 58 0.55 4.28 -4.87
CA GLY A 58 0.62 2.93 -5.46
C GLY A 58 1.93 2.20 -5.14
N ILE A 59 3.07 2.91 -5.11
CA ILE A 59 4.36 2.33 -4.69
C ILE A 59 4.28 1.84 -3.23
N GLY A 60 3.69 2.63 -2.35
CA GLY A 60 3.48 2.25 -0.95
C GLY A 60 2.63 0.98 -0.80
N GLU A 61 1.57 0.86 -1.61
CA GLU A 61 0.73 -0.33 -1.64
C GLU A 61 1.50 -1.57 -2.12
N MET A 62 2.29 -1.47 -3.19
CA MET A 62 3.11 -2.59 -3.66
C MET A 62 4.16 -3.01 -2.64
N THR A 63 4.62 -2.10 -1.79
CA THR A 63 5.69 -2.35 -0.81
C THR A 63 5.31 -3.45 0.17
N HIS A 64 4.09 -3.48 0.70
CA HIS A 64 3.69 -4.52 1.66
C HIS A 64 3.62 -5.91 1.01
N TYR A 65 3.24 -6.02 -0.28
CA TYR A 65 3.28 -7.27 -1.02
C TYR A 65 4.71 -7.80 -1.16
N TYR A 66 5.65 -6.90 -1.45
CA TYR A 66 7.06 -7.27 -1.61
C TYR A 66 7.70 -7.67 -0.29
N PHE A 67 7.30 -7.06 0.83
CA PHE A 67 7.71 -7.51 2.16
C PHE A 67 7.18 -8.92 2.47
N PHE A 68 5.92 -9.19 2.17
CA PHE A 68 5.29 -10.49 2.40
C PHE A 68 6.01 -11.62 1.66
N GLU A 69 6.35 -11.41 0.40
CA GLU A 69 7.00 -12.42 -0.45
C GLU A 69 8.53 -12.48 -0.28
N GLY A 70 9.15 -11.51 0.39
CA GLY A 70 10.61 -11.37 0.39
C GLY A 70 11.17 -11.09 -1.01
N SER A 71 10.42 -10.37 -1.82
CA SER A 71 10.70 -10.17 -3.23
C SER A 71 11.86 -9.20 -3.45
N LYS A 72 12.76 -9.54 -4.40
CA LYS A 72 13.80 -8.62 -4.90
C LYS A 72 13.23 -7.31 -5.45
N PHE A 73 11.95 -7.28 -5.80
CA PHE A 73 11.28 -6.06 -6.26
C PHE A 73 11.18 -4.99 -5.16
N LEU A 74 11.28 -5.36 -3.88
CA LEU A 74 11.35 -4.38 -2.79
C LEU A 74 12.56 -3.47 -2.93
N GLU A 75 13.74 -4.01 -3.10
CA GLU A 75 14.96 -3.22 -3.27
C GLU A 75 14.97 -2.50 -4.63
N ASP A 76 14.58 -3.20 -5.70
CA ASP A 76 14.63 -2.65 -7.04
C ASP A 76 13.70 -1.45 -7.22
N ILE A 77 12.48 -1.47 -6.68
CA ILE A 77 11.55 -0.33 -6.77
C ILE A 77 12.11 0.92 -6.06
N TYR A 78 12.75 0.74 -4.90
CA TYR A 78 13.31 1.85 -4.15
C TYR A 78 14.68 2.32 -4.68
N ASN A 79 15.46 1.44 -5.28
CA ASN A 79 16.69 1.83 -5.98
C ASN A 79 16.40 2.68 -7.23
N ASN A 80 15.26 2.46 -7.86
CA ASN A 80 14.79 3.19 -9.04
C ASN A 80 13.67 4.21 -8.73
N TYR A 81 13.45 4.54 -7.45
CA TYR A 81 12.29 5.27 -6.97
C TYR A 81 12.01 6.57 -7.74
N ASN A 82 13.01 7.44 -7.89
CA ASN A 82 12.84 8.73 -8.56
C ASN A 82 12.54 8.57 -10.06
N ASP A 83 13.10 7.57 -10.72
CA ASP A 83 12.85 7.32 -12.13
C ASP A 83 11.44 6.73 -12.36
N ILE A 84 10.97 5.92 -11.44
CA ILE A 84 9.60 5.40 -11.45
C ILE A 84 8.60 6.52 -11.20
N VAL A 85 8.79 7.32 -10.16
CA VAL A 85 7.88 8.43 -9.81
C VAL A 85 7.80 9.45 -10.95
N SER A 86 8.93 9.77 -11.59
CA SER A 86 8.98 10.67 -12.75
C SER A 86 8.67 10.00 -14.09
N ARG A 87 8.24 8.74 -14.10
CA ARG A 87 7.86 7.95 -15.29
C ARG A 87 8.98 7.70 -16.29
N ARG A 88 10.24 7.90 -15.90
CA ARG A 88 11.40 7.58 -16.76
C ARG A 88 11.69 6.08 -16.81
N LYS A 89 11.27 5.32 -15.78
CA LYS A 89 11.35 3.87 -15.75
C LYS A 89 9.96 3.25 -15.83
N ASP A 90 9.81 2.21 -16.63
CA ASP A 90 8.55 1.47 -16.78
C ASP A 90 8.16 0.79 -15.45
N ILE A 91 6.94 1.04 -15.00
CA ILE A 91 6.39 0.50 -13.77
C ILE A 91 5.68 -0.85 -13.96
N SER A 92 5.43 -1.26 -15.20
CA SER A 92 4.66 -2.46 -15.51
C SER A 92 5.19 -3.75 -14.85
N PRO A 93 6.52 -4.00 -14.77
CA PRO A 93 7.03 -5.19 -14.09
C PRO A 93 6.65 -5.25 -12.61
N TYR A 94 6.60 -4.09 -11.94
CA TYR A 94 6.21 -4.00 -10.53
C TYR A 94 4.71 -4.25 -10.34
N ILE A 95 3.87 -3.69 -11.21
CA ILE A 95 2.42 -3.96 -11.19
C ILE A 95 2.16 -5.46 -11.36
N ILE A 96 2.80 -6.08 -12.34
CA ILE A 96 2.63 -7.51 -12.63
C ILE A 96 3.03 -8.36 -11.42
N GLU A 97 4.17 -8.06 -10.79
CA GLU A 97 4.63 -8.81 -9.63
C GLU A 97 3.68 -8.64 -8.43
N SER A 98 3.24 -7.41 -8.14
CA SER A 98 2.27 -7.13 -7.09
C SER A 98 0.99 -7.96 -7.28
N LEU A 99 0.43 -7.94 -8.49
CA LEU A 99 -0.75 -8.71 -8.83
C LEU A 99 -0.53 -10.23 -8.75
N ASN A 100 0.65 -10.73 -9.13
CA ASN A 100 0.98 -12.15 -9.02
C ASN A 100 1.06 -12.59 -7.56
N ILE A 101 1.65 -11.77 -6.68
CA ILE A 101 1.69 -12.05 -5.23
C ILE A 101 0.26 -12.08 -4.68
N LYS A 102 -0.51 -11.05 -4.95
CA LYS A 102 -1.90 -10.97 -4.49
C LYS A 102 -2.75 -12.13 -5.02
N LYS A 103 -2.62 -12.47 -6.30
CA LYS A 103 -3.34 -13.58 -6.92
C LYS A 103 -3.10 -14.89 -6.18
N ARG A 104 -1.85 -15.26 -5.91
CA ARG A 104 -1.54 -16.50 -5.18
C ARG A 104 -2.22 -16.58 -3.82
N VAL A 105 -2.34 -15.45 -3.13
CA VAL A 105 -2.97 -15.40 -1.81
C VAL A 105 -4.49 -15.43 -1.90
N ILE A 106 -5.11 -14.69 -2.83
CA ILE A 106 -6.57 -14.70 -2.97
C ILE A 106 -7.11 -16.03 -3.53
N GLU A 107 -6.32 -16.79 -4.28
CA GLU A 107 -6.70 -18.14 -4.73
C GLU A 107 -6.81 -19.14 -3.56
N VAL A 108 -6.14 -18.86 -2.45
CA VAL A 108 -6.19 -19.70 -1.22
C VAL A 108 -7.14 -19.09 -0.19
N ASP A 109 -7.21 -17.77 -0.09
CA ASP A 109 -7.98 -17.04 0.92
C ASP A 109 -8.70 -15.83 0.30
N GLU A 110 -9.74 -16.09 -0.49
CA GLU A 110 -10.51 -15.04 -1.17
C GLU A 110 -11.23 -14.11 -0.17
N PHE A 111 -11.74 -14.67 0.92
CA PHE A 111 -12.61 -13.97 1.88
C PHE A 111 -11.86 -13.33 3.06
N ASP A 112 -10.51 -13.38 3.04
CA ASP A 112 -9.66 -12.72 4.03
C ASP A 112 -9.89 -13.23 5.47
N THR A 113 -9.87 -14.55 5.62
CA THR A 113 -10.08 -15.22 6.91
C THR A 113 -8.80 -15.85 7.47
N GLY A 114 -7.70 -15.81 6.75
CA GLY A 114 -6.46 -16.51 7.09
C GLY A 114 -5.19 -15.80 6.59
N ILE A 115 -4.48 -16.41 5.66
CA ILE A 115 -3.16 -15.94 5.20
C ILE A 115 -3.19 -14.52 4.60
N ARG A 116 -4.30 -14.10 4.05
CA ARG A 116 -4.47 -12.77 3.47
C ARG A 116 -4.33 -11.65 4.51
N ASN A 117 -4.53 -11.95 5.81
CA ASN A 117 -4.29 -11.00 6.89
C ASN A 117 -2.84 -10.47 6.93
N HIS A 118 -1.86 -11.16 6.34
CA HIS A 118 -0.51 -10.64 6.22
C HIS A 118 -0.42 -9.36 5.36
N PHE A 119 -1.38 -9.16 4.46
CA PHE A 119 -1.48 -7.93 3.69
C PHE A 119 -1.95 -6.71 4.51
N GLN A 120 -2.31 -6.91 5.77
CA GLN A 120 -2.56 -5.82 6.73
C GLN A 120 -1.27 -5.21 7.32
N PHE A 121 -0.08 -5.72 6.94
CA PHE A 121 1.17 -5.16 7.41
C PHE A 121 1.29 -3.67 7.10
N GLY A 122 1.41 -2.86 8.15
CA GLY A 122 1.41 -1.39 8.06
C GLY A 122 0.03 -0.72 8.04
N HIS A 123 -1.05 -1.44 7.74
CA HIS A 123 -2.38 -0.83 7.56
C HIS A 123 -3.01 -0.33 8.85
N THR A 124 -2.80 -0.99 10.00
CA THR A 124 -3.33 -0.53 11.29
C THR A 124 -2.87 0.90 11.59
N PHE A 125 -1.56 1.14 11.59
CA PHE A 125 -1.00 2.48 11.78
C PHE A 125 -1.26 3.37 10.56
N GLY A 126 -1.23 2.83 9.35
CA GLY A 126 -1.51 3.55 8.11
C GLY A 126 -2.90 4.20 8.12
N HIS A 127 -3.94 3.45 8.45
CA HIS A 127 -5.30 3.98 8.53
C HIS A 127 -5.46 5.03 9.63
N ALA A 128 -4.81 4.85 10.78
CA ALA A 128 -4.80 5.85 11.83
C ALA A 128 -4.11 7.15 11.38
N ILE A 129 -3.01 7.05 10.61
CA ILE A 129 -2.31 8.20 10.01
C ILE A 129 -3.18 8.90 8.96
N GLU A 130 -3.85 8.15 8.08
CA GLU A 130 -4.80 8.74 7.12
C GLU A 130 -5.85 9.59 7.84
N ASN A 131 -6.49 9.02 8.86
CA ASN A 131 -7.53 9.70 9.61
C ASN A 131 -6.99 10.94 10.35
N ALA A 132 -5.91 10.80 11.11
CA ALA A 132 -5.29 11.89 11.87
C ALA A 132 -4.71 13.01 10.99
N SER A 133 -4.38 12.71 9.73
CA SER A 133 -3.96 13.71 8.73
C SER A 133 -5.14 14.36 7.99
N ASN A 134 -6.38 13.99 8.30
CA ASN A 134 -7.57 14.33 7.52
C ASN A 134 -7.40 13.98 6.03
N TYR A 135 -6.87 12.78 5.75
CA TYR A 135 -6.61 12.25 4.41
C TYR A 135 -5.68 13.12 3.54
N LYS A 136 -4.86 13.98 4.14
CA LYS A 136 -3.82 14.74 3.43
C LYS A 136 -2.62 13.88 3.06
N ILE A 137 -2.39 12.79 3.79
CA ILE A 137 -1.41 11.76 3.46
C ILE A 137 -2.15 10.67 2.71
N ASN A 138 -1.71 10.38 1.49
CA ASN A 138 -2.32 9.35 0.65
C ASN A 138 -2.13 7.96 1.25
N HIS A 139 -3.09 7.07 1.00
CA HIS A 139 -3.18 5.73 1.57
C HIS A 139 -1.84 4.97 1.58
N GLY A 140 -1.24 4.71 0.44
CA GLY A 140 -0.02 3.91 0.39
C GLY A 140 1.19 4.59 1.06
N GLN A 141 1.26 5.93 1.09
CA GLN A 141 2.29 6.62 1.87
C GLN A 141 2.05 6.47 3.38
N ALA A 142 0.79 6.54 3.83
CA ALA A 142 0.42 6.28 5.21
C ALA A 142 0.75 4.83 5.61
N VAL A 143 0.43 3.86 4.74
CA VAL A 143 0.77 2.44 4.94
C VAL A 143 2.29 2.24 5.01
N THR A 144 3.07 2.96 4.18
CA THR A 144 4.54 2.89 4.24
C THR A 144 5.08 3.36 5.61
N ILE A 145 4.54 4.46 6.17
CA ILE A 145 4.88 4.90 7.53
C ILE A 145 4.43 3.87 8.55
N GLY A 146 3.24 3.30 8.37
CA GLY A 146 2.72 2.25 9.27
C GLY A 146 3.58 0.98 9.29
N MET A 147 4.15 0.59 8.15
CA MET A 147 5.15 -0.50 8.08
C MET A 147 6.40 -0.15 8.88
N ASP A 148 6.91 1.08 8.76
CA ASP A 148 8.09 1.53 9.50
C ASP A 148 7.86 1.50 11.02
N ILE A 149 6.71 1.98 11.48
CA ILE A 149 6.31 1.91 12.89
C ILE A 149 6.25 0.45 13.36
N SER A 150 5.65 -0.43 12.56
CA SER A 150 5.53 -1.86 12.89
C SER A 150 6.90 -2.53 12.99
N MET A 151 7.82 -2.21 12.07
CA MET A 151 9.20 -2.70 12.11
C MET A 151 9.98 -2.14 13.31
N PHE A 152 9.79 -0.86 13.65
CA PHE A 152 10.39 -0.27 14.85
C PHE A 152 9.94 -0.99 16.13
N ILE A 153 8.64 -1.24 16.26
CA ILE A 153 8.09 -1.99 17.39
C ILE A 153 8.66 -3.43 17.44
N SER A 154 8.74 -4.10 16.28
CA SER A 154 9.34 -5.44 16.16
C SER A 154 10.80 -5.43 16.59
N GLN A 155 11.55 -4.40 16.22
CA GLN A 155 12.95 -4.22 16.65
C GLN A 155 13.03 -4.03 18.17
N LYS A 156 12.15 -3.22 18.77
CA LYS A 156 12.11 -3.01 20.23
C LYS A 156 11.73 -4.26 21.00
N LYS A 157 10.95 -5.14 20.41
CA LYS A 157 10.58 -6.44 20.97
C LYS A 157 11.60 -7.55 20.70
N GLY A 158 12.71 -7.25 19.99
CA GLY A 158 13.74 -8.23 19.66
C GLY A 158 13.34 -9.23 18.56
N MET A 159 12.25 -8.95 17.83
CA MET A 159 11.77 -9.78 16.71
C MET A 159 12.46 -9.42 15.39
N LEU A 160 13.02 -8.22 15.27
CA LEU A 160 13.77 -7.74 14.13
C LEU A 160 15.13 -7.22 14.61
N SER A 161 16.21 -7.51 13.87
CA SER A 161 17.52 -6.96 14.22
C SER A 161 17.56 -5.44 13.97
N LYS A 162 18.43 -4.73 14.73
CA LYS A 162 18.63 -3.29 14.50
C LYS A 162 19.17 -3.00 13.08
N VAL A 163 20.01 -3.90 12.58
CA VAL A 163 20.61 -3.74 11.23
C VAL A 163 19.51 -3.84 10.16
N ASP A 164 18.66 -4.86 10.23
CA ASP A 164 17.56 -5.04 9.28
C ASP A 164 16.58 -3.88 9.37
N PHE A 165 16.20 -3.44 10.58
CA PHE A 165 15.34 -2.28 10.76
C PHE A 165 15.91 -1.05 10.04
N VAL A 166 17.19 -0.70 10.29
CA VAL A 166 17.81 0.48 9.67
C VAL A 166 17.87 0.33 8.16
N THR A 167 18.15 -0.87 7.65
CA THR A 167 18.20 -1.16 6.22
C THR A 167 16.85 -0.90 5.56
N TYR A 168 15.78 -1.50 6.09
CA TYR A 168 14.43 -1.33 5.54
C TYR A 168 13.89 0.09 5.74
N HIS A 169 14.12 0.70 6.91
CA HIS A 169 13.76 2.09 7.17
C HIS A 169 14.34 3.02 6.10
N ASN A 170 15.65 2.97 5.87
CA ASN A 170 16.31 3.82 4.87
C ASN A 170 15.79 3.58 3.45
N LEU A 171 15.36 2.37 3.16
CA LEU A 171 14.80 2.01 1.87
C LEU A 171 13.43 2.67 1.68
N ILE A 172 12.48 2.39 2.58
CA ILE A 172 11.09 2.82 2.42
C ILE A 172 10.84 4.29 2.78
N ALA A 173 11.73 4.91 3.56
CA ALA A 173 11.63 6.32 3.91
C ALA A 173 11.64 7.26 2.68
N LYS A 174 12.14 6.79 1.53
CA LYS A 174 12.03 7.53 0.25
C LYS A 174 10.59 7.81 -0.15
N ASN A 175 9.63 6.99 0.32
CA ASN A 175 8.20 7.15 0.01
C ASN A 175 7.45 7.99 1.06
N PHE A 176 8.12 8.44 2.12
CA PHE A 176 7.45 9.23 3.15
C PHE A 176 7.07 10.60 2.58
N PRO A 177 5.84 11.07 2.84
CA PRO A 177 5.46 12.43 2.52
C PRO A 177 6.16 13.41 3.45
N PRO A 178 6.23 14.70 3.10
CA PRO A 178 6.57 15.73 4.06
C PRO A 178 5.62 15.66 5.27
N PHE A 179 6.18 15.48 6.45
CA PHE A 179 5.38 15.30 7.68
C PHE A 179 5.66 16.44 8.67
N ASN A 180 4.61 17.04 9.21
CA ASN A 180 4.72 18.05 10.23
C ASN A 180 4.04 17.60 11.54
N PHE A 181 4.84 17.13 12.48
CA PHE A 181 4.36 16.68 13.79
C PHE A 181 3.60 17.76 14.58
N LYS A 182 3.84 19.06 14.31
CA LYS A 182 3.15 20.15 15.02
C LYS A 182 1.66 20.28 14.64
N THR A 183 1.29 19.78 13.48
CA THR A 183 -0.09 19.84 12.96
C THR A 183 -0.75 18.48 12.91
N PHE A 184 -0.11 17.44 13.43
CA PHE A 184 -0.63 16.09 13.46
C PHE A 184 -1.49 15.90 14.72
N ASP A 185 -2.69 15.37 14.52
CA ASP A 185 -3.63 15.10 15.59
C ASP A 185 -3.33 13.74 16.24
N PHE A 186 -2.55 13.78 17.32
CA PHE A 186 -2.15 12.57 18.05
C PHE A 186 -3.32 11.93 18.79
N ASP A 187 -4.30 12.71 19.26
CA ASP A 187 -5.45 12.16 19.97
C ASP A 187 -6.31 11.37 18.99
N LEU A 188 -6.61 11.95 17.82
CA LEU A 188 -7.33 11.27 16.77
C LEU A 188 -6.56 10.04 16.23
N PHE A 189 -5.22 10.10 16.19
CA PHE A 189 -4.41 8.94 15.82
C PHE A 189 -4.59 7.80 16.82
N TYR A 190 -4.50 8.05 18.12
CA TYR A 190 -4.71 7.03 19.15
C TYR A 190 -6.12 6.47 19.16
N ASP A 191 -7.12 7.31 18.96
CA ASP A 191 -8.53 6.88 18.90
C ASP A 191 -8.83 6.02 17.66
N SER A 192 -7.96 6.08 16.65
CA SER A 192 -8.09 5.34 15.38
C SER A 192 -7.33 4.02 15.37
N LEU A 193 -6.54 3.70 16.41
CA LEU A 193 -5.82 2.44 16.55
C LEU A 193 -6.69 1.35 17.19
#